data_10791dc88c5c1a1231c7300a81a7d257
#
_entry.id   10791dc88c5c1a1231c7300a81a7d257
#
_cell.length_a   1.000
_cell.length_b   1.000
_cell.length_c   1.000
_cell.angle_alpha   90.00
_cell.angle_beta   90.00
_cell.angle_gamma   90.00
#
_symmetry.space_group_name_H-M   'P 1'
#
loop_
_entity.id
_entity.type
_entity.pdbx_description
1 polymer ?
#
loop_
_entity_poly.entity_id
_entity_poly.type
_entity_poly.pdbx_seq_one_letter_code
_entity_poly.pdbx_strand_id
1 'polypeptide(L)'
;EYQLKRDDPNWKKGPYDDIISMRTGILGLKGKIHYHVAACIDDYLNGLREQKLSKSDLLDTICTHIDHEIHRNYRLYPNNYIAMDELDGTDHTDHYTEDDVRKFKLYIQSQLAKIKIPNKDEEFLRERLLTMYANPARNQEQLLKN
;
A
#
# COMPACT_ATOMS: atom_id res chain seq x y z
N GLU A 1 3.33 -9.64 11.95
CA GLU A 1 2.63 -10.72 11.25
C GLU A 1 3.48 -11.30 10.10
N TYR A 2 3.94 -10.51 9.11
CA TYR A 2 4.65 -11.01 7.92
C TYR A 2 5.83 -11.92 8.31
N GLN A 3 6.72 -11.47 9.19
CA GLN A 3 7.85 -12.29 9.63
C GLN A 3 7.37 -13.53 10.39
N LEU A 4 6.43 -13.39 11.31
CA LEU A 4 5.91 -14.53 12.10
C LEU A 4 5.31 -15.62 11.22
N LYS A 5 4.57 -15.24 10.17
CA LYS A 5 4.04 -16.21 9.19
C LYS A 5 5.12 -16.81 8.27
N ARG A 6 6.18 -16.04 7.96
CA ARG A 6 7.33 -16.54 7.21
C ARG A 6 8.07 -17.59 8.02
N ASP A 7 8.29 -17.31 9.31
CA ASP A 7 9.11 -18.15 10.20
C ASP A 7 8.34 -19.37 10.72
N ASP A 8 7.01 -19.27 10.85
CA ASP A 8 6.11 -20.37 11.22
C ASP A 8 4.84 -20.36 10.36
N PRO A 9 4.71 -21.28 9.38
CA PRO A 9 3.51 -21.38 8.53
C PRO A 9 2.21 -21.65 9.32
N ASN A 10 2.30 -22.22 10.53
CA ASN A 10 1.15 -22.50 11.41
C ASN A 10 0.80 -21.33 12.33
N TRP A 11 1.59 -20.26 12.31
CA TRP A 11 1.32 -19.10 13.15
C TRP A 11 -0.07 -18.51 12.87
N LYS A 12 -0.80 -18.24 13.94
CA LYS A 12 -2.14 -17.63 13.88
C LYS A 12 -2.18 -16.39 14.77
N LYS A 13 -3.00 -15.45 14.39
CA LYS A 13 -3.29 -14.27 15.22
C LYS A 13 -3.89 -14.69 16.56
N GLY A 14 -3.48 -14.00 17.59
CA GLY A 14 -4.14 -14.07 18.88
C GLY A 14 -5.53 -13.39 18.86
N PRO A 15 -6.39 -13.66 19.85
CA PRO A 15 -7.77 -13.17 19.88
C PRO A 15 -7.90 -11.64 19.94
N TYR A 16 -6.84 -10.93 20.34
CA TYR A 16 -6.84 -9.47 20.48
C TYR A 16 -5.99 -8.75 19.44
N ASP A 17 -5.28 -9.46 18.56
CA ASP A 17 -4.31 -8.84 17.61
C ASP A 17 -5.01 -7.88 16.64
N ASP A 18 -6.20 -8.21 16.18
CA ASP A 18 -6.96 -7.32 15.31
C ASP A 18 -7.43 -6.06 16.03
N ILE A 19 -7.88 -6.17 17.28
CA ILE A 19 -8.28 -5.03 18.11
C ILE A 19 -7.07 -4.12 18.38
N ILE A 20 -5.91 -4.69 18.68
CA ILE A 20 -4.66 -3.95 18.89
C ILE A 20 -4.26 -3.23 17.60
N SER A 21 -4.35 -3.90 16.45
CA SER A 21 -4.05 -3.32 15.14
C SER A 21 -4.99 -2.16 14.81
N MET A 22 -6.29 -2.33 15.01
CA MET A 22 -7.30 -1.28 14.81
C MET A 22 -7.03 -0.08 15.72
N ARG A 23 -6.80 -0.29 17.02
CA ARG A 23 -6.47 0.77 17.97
C ARG A 23 -5.22 1.52 17.55
N THR A 24 -4.17 0.80 17.18
CA THR A 24 -2.91 1.40 16.70
C THR A 24 -3.15 2.23 15.44
N GLY A 25 -3.95 1.72 14.52
CA GLY A 25 -4.36 2.44 13.33
C GLY A 25 -5.16 3.71 13.65
N ILE A 26 -6.12 3.67 14.57
CA ILE A 26 -6.96 4.82 14.92
C ILE A 26 -6.17 5.91 15.67
N LEU A 27 -5.34 5.53 16.62
CA LEU A 27 -4.60 6.45 17.49
C LEU A 27 -3.27 6.92 16.90
N GLY A 28 -2.76 6.26 15.85
CA GLY A 28 -1.49 6.59 15.22
C GLY A 28 -1.52 7.94 14.47
N LEU A 29 -0.35 8.51 14.26
CA LEU A 29 -0.19 9.71 13.45
C LEU A 29 -0.63 9.44 12.01
N LYS A 30 -1.55 10.26 11.48
CA LYS A 30 -2.11 10.08 10.12
C LYS A 30 -1.34 10.84 9.03
N GLY A 31 -0.64 11.91 9.39
CA GLY A 31 -0.03 12.78 8.40
C GLY A 31 -1.06 13.49 7.51
N LYS A 32 -0.77 13.58 6.22
CA LYS A 32 -1.68 14.15 5.23
C LYS A 32 -2.67 13.10 4.75
N ILE A 33 -3.95 13.43 4.72
CA ILE A 33 -5.02 12.56 4.26
C ILE A 33 -5.65 13.16 3.00
N HIS A 34 -5.91 12.34 2.00
CA HIS A 34 -6.63 12.70 0.79
C HIS A 34 -7.81 11.76 0.61
N TYR A 35 -8.98 12.33 0.33
CA TYR A 35 -10.18 11.57 -0.04
C TYR A 35 -10.55 11.90 -1.48
N HIS A 36 -10.88 10.88 -2.25
CA HIS A 36 -11.46 11.00 -3.57
C HIS A 36 -12.75 10.18 -3.64
N VAL A 37 -13.79 10.75 -4.22
CA VAL A 37 -15.06 10.05 -4.47
C VAL A 37 -15.18 9.90 -5.98
N ALA A 38 -15.08 8.67 -6.46
CA ALA A 38 -15.26 8.35 -7.87
C ALA A 38 -16.72 8.47 -8.30
N ALA A 39 -16.97 8.44 -9.60
CA ALA A 39 -18.33 8.36 -10.14
C ALA A 39 -19.03 7.08 -9.70
N CYS A 40 -20.38 7.09 -9.66
CA CYS A 40 -21.15 5.89 -9.36
C CYS A 40 -20.86 4.81 -10.40
N ILE A 41 -20.61 3.59 -9.93
CA ILE A 41 -20.26 2.45 -10.78
C ILE A 41 -21.45 1.86 -11.56
N ASP A 42 -22.68 2.25 -11.23
CA ASP A 42 -23.88 1.65 -11.80
C ASP A 42 -23.95 1.70 -13.33
N ASP A 43 -23.58 2.82 -13.93
CA ASP A 43 -23.58 2.96 -15.39
C ASP A 43 -22.58 2.01 -16.04
N TYR A 44 -21.39 1.86 -15.45
CA TYR A 44 -20.39 0.88 -15.89
C TYR A 44 -20.91 -0.56 -15.77
N LEU A 45 -21.50 -0.93 -14.65
CA LEU A 45 -22.07 -2.26 -14.42
C LEU A 45 -23.22 -2.56 -15.38
N ASN A 46 -24.07 -1.57 -15.68
CA ASN A 46 -25.16 -1.73 -16.64
C ASN A 46 -24.62 -2.01 -18.05
N GLY A 47 -23.53 -1.36 -18.47
CA GLY A 47 -22.89 -1.62 -19.75
C GLY A 47 -22.26 -3.04 -19.84
N LEU A 48 -21.85 -3.64 -18.72
CA LEU A 48 -21.30 -4.99 -18.69
C LEU A 48 -22.38 -6.09 -18.83
N ARG A 49 -23.64 -5.82 -18.46
CA ARG A 49 -24.73 -6.82 -18.52
C ARG A 49 -24.97 -7.35 -19.94
N GLU A 50 -24.72 -6.54 -20.95
CA GLU A 50 -24.93 -6.92 -22.35
C GLU A 50 -23.77 -7.77 -22.93
N GLN A 51 -22.61 -7.80 -22.25
CA GLN A 51 -21.40 -8.45 -22.77
C GLN A 51 -21.35 -9.97 -22.54
N LYS A 52 -22.32 -10.56 -21.83
CA LYS A 52 -22.45 -12.01 -21.56
C LYS A 52 -21.14 -12.64 -21.06
N LEU A 53 -20.40 -11.93 -20.21
CA LEU A 53 -19.14 -12.41 -19.63
C LEU A 53 -19.37 -13.64 -18.73
N SER A 54 -18.36 -14.50 -18.61
CA SER A 54 -18.39 -15.50 -17.54
C SER A 54 -18.34 -14.84 -16.18
N LYS A 55 -18.72 -15.56 -15.11
CA LYS A 55 -18.69 -15.01 -13.75
C LYS A 55 -17.28 -14.57 -13.33
N SER A 56 -16.26 -15.33 -13.74
CA SER A 56 -14.85 -14.95 -13.45
C SER A 56 -14.48 -13.69 -14.19
N ASP A 57 -14.68 -13.64 -15.51
CA ASP A 57 -14.31 -12.49 -16.34
C ASP A 57 -15.06 -11.21 -15.89
N LEU A 58 -16.32 -11.35 -15.48
CA LEU A 58 -17.09 -10.23 -14.96
C LEU A 58 -16.47 -9.67 -13.67
N LEU A 59 -16.10 -10.55 -12.73
CA LEU A 59 -15.44 -10.13 -11.48
C LEU A 59 -14.11 -9.47 -11.77
N ASP A 60 -13.27 -10.07 -12.61
CA ASP A 60 -11.96 -9.52 -12.97
C ASP A 60 -12.08 -8.16 -13.66
N THR A 61 -13.08 -7.99 -14.55
CA THR A 61 -13.35 -6.73 -15.22
C THR A 61 -13.79 -5.64 -14.23
N ILE A 62 -14.67 -5.98 -13.28
CA ILE A 62 -15.12 -5.03 -12.25
C ILE A 62 -13.95 -4.66 -11.32
N CYS A 63 -13.18 -5.64 -10.85
CA CYS A 63 -12.02 -5.38 -9.98
C CYS A 63 -11.00 -4.49 -10.69
N THR A 64 -10.68 -4.77 -11.95
CA THR A 64 -9.77 -3.96 -12.75
C THR A 64 -10.26 -2.52 -12.89
N HIS A 65 -11.55 -2.31 -13.13
CA HIS A 65 -12.13 -0.96 -13.20
C HIS A 65 -11.98 -0.20 -11.87
N ILE A 66 -12.29 -0.87 -10.75
CA ILE A 66 -12.16 -0.30 -9.40
C ILE A 66 -10.69 0.04 -9.13
N ASP A 67 -9.76 -0.87 -9.42
CA ASP A 67 -8.33 -0.67 -9.23
C ASP A 67 -7.83 0.52 -10.07
N HIS A 68 -8.27 0.65 -11.31
CA HIS A 68 -7.92 1.78 -12.16
C HIS A 68 -8.40 3.11 -11.57
N GLU A 69 -9.64 3.17 -11.06
CA GLU A 69 -10.16 4.37 -10.42
C GLU A 69 -9.38 4.72 -9.14
N ILE A 70 -9.01 3.73 -8.34
CA ILE A 70 -8.18 3.92 -7.15
C ILE A 70 -6.80 4.43 -7.54
N HIS A 71 -6.10 3.75 -8.45
CA HIS A 71 -4.72 4.08 -8.83
C HIS A 71 -4.61 5.43 -9.50
N ARG A 72 -5.58 5.79 -10.38
CA ARG A 72 -5.62 7.09 -11.05
C ARG A 72 -5.76 8.26 -10.07
N ASN A 73 -6.47 8.03 -8.97
CA ASN A 73 -6.82 9.07 -8.01
C ASN A 73 -5.94 9.08 -6.75
N TYR A 74 -4.90 8.27 -6.68
CA TYR A 74 -3.89 8.39 -5.63
C TYR A 74 -3.28 9.78 -5.63
N ARG A 75 -3.21 10.38 -4.45
CA ARG A 75 -2.34 11.52 -4.22
C ARG A 75 -1.03 11.00 -3.64
N LEU A 76 -0.01 10.93 -4.46
CA LEU A 76 1.33 10.51 -4.04
C LEU A 76 2.03 11.62 -3.24
N TYR A 77 2.87 11.21 -2.33
CA TYR A 77 3.67 12.06 -1.47
C TYR A 77 5.15 11.67 -1.57
N PRO A 78 6.09 12.52 -1.15
CA PRO A 78 7.52 12.23 -1.18
C PRO A 78 7.89 10.82 -0.70
N ASN A 79 7.27 10.34 0.38
CA ASN A 79 7.54 9.01 0.94
C ASN A 79 7.27 7.87 -0.03
N ASN A 80 6.32 8.01 -0.95
CA ASN A 80 6.00 7.00 -1.95
C ASN A 80 7.14 6.85 -2.95
N TYR A 81 7.63 7.98 -3.48
CA TYR A 81 8.73 8.01 -4.44
C TYR A 81 10.05 7.60 -3.81
N ILE A 82 10.38 8.11 -2.61
CA ILE A 82 11.59 7.70 -1.87
C ILE A 82 11.62 6.19 -1.64
N ALA A 83 10.49 5.60 -1.24
CA ALA A 83 10.41 4.15 -1.02
C ALA A 83 10.56 3.36 -2.32
N MET A 84 9.98 3.83 -3.42
CA MET A 84 10.09 3.20 -4.73
C MET A 84 11.53 3.28 -5.26
N ASP A 85 12.15 4.46 -5.22
CA ASP A 85 13.52 4.65 -5.67
C ASP A 85 14.51 3.78 -4.87
N GLU A 86 14.29 3.66 -3.57
CA GLU A 86 15.14 2.83 -2.73
C GLU A 86 15.00 1.33 -3.02
N LEU A 87 13.79 0.85 -3.33
CA LEU A 87 13.53 -0.56 -3.60
C LEU A 87 13.83 -0.97 -5.04
N ASP A 88 13.52 -0.11 -6.00
CA ASP A 88 13.51 -0.44 -7.42
C ASP A 88 14.70 0.16 -8.17
N GLY A 89 15.48 1.04 -7.51
CA GLY A 89 16.59 1.74 -8.14
C GLY A 89 16.15 2.73 -9.22
N THR A 90 14.92 3.24 -9.11
CA THR A 90 14.38 4.30 -9.98
C THR A 90 14.86 5.68 -9.53
N ASP A 91 14.58 6.72 -10.31
CA ASP A 91 14.96 8.11 -9.99
C ASP A 91 13.74 9.03 -10.14
N HIS A 92 13.20 9.45 -8.99
CA HIS A 92 12.10 10.40 -8.88
C HIS A 92 12.48 11.59 -7.99
N THR A 93 13.75 11.96 -8.00
CA THR A 93 14.31 13.02 -7.12
C THR A 93 13.69 14.39 -7.34
N ASP A 94 12.96 14.62 -8.43
CA ASP A 94 12.14 15.80 -8.68
C ASP A 94 10.86 15.87 -7.81
N HIS A 95 10.46 14.76 -7.17
CA HIS A 95 9.27 14.67 -6.32
C HIS A 95 9.55 14.81 -4.82
N TYR A 96 10.82 14.89 -4.40
CA TYR A 96 11.18 14.99 -2.98
C TYR A 96 12.52 15.71 -2.76
N THR A 97 12.75 16.15 -1.54
CA THR A 97 13.97 16.82 -1.11
C THR A 97 14.84 15.92 -0.24
N GLU A 98 16.12 16.29 -0.04
CA GLU A 98 17.00 15.60 0.93
C GLU A 98 16.44 15.60 2.35
N ASP A 99 15.72 16.66 2.73
CA ASP A 99 15.05 16.75 4.03
C ASP A 99 13.91 15.73 4.16
N ASP A 100 13.15 15.52 3.08
CA ASP A 100 12.11 14.48 3.03
C ASP A 100 12.73 13.09 3.20
N VAL A 101 13.83 12.80 2.51
CA VAL A 101 14.58 11.54 2.67
C VAL A 101 15.01 11.33 4.11
N ARG A 102 15.61 12.36 4.73
CA ARG A 102 16.06 12.30 6.13
C ARG A 102 14.89 12.02 7.08
N LYS A 103 13.80 12.75 6.94
CA LYS A 103 12.58 12.59 7.77
C LYS A 103 11.96 11.20 7.59
N PHE A 104 11.89 10.73 6.35
CA PHE A 104 11.32 9.41 6.06
C PHE A 104 12.17 8.28 6.64
N LYS A 105 13.50 8.35 6.52
CA LYS A 105 14.42 7.37 7.13
C LYS A 105 14.24 7.30 8.66
N LEU A 106 14.16 8.44 9.32
CA LEU A 106 13.91 8.50 10.77
C LEU A 106 12.54 7.90 11.12
N TYR A 107 11.53 8.19 10.32
CA TYR A 107 10.20 7.60 10.49
C TYR A 107 10.25 6.07 10.37
N ILE A 108 10.85 5.52 9.32
CA ILE A 108 10.98 4.06 9.12
C ILE A 108 11.69 3.42 10.32
N GLN A 109 12.82 3.99 10.77
CA GLN A 109 13.53 3.52 11.96
C GLN A 109 12.62 3.52 13.20
N SER A 110 11.83 4.58 13.39
CA SER A 110 10.89 4.67 14.52
C SER A 110 9.80 3.60 14.47
N GLN A 111 9.31 3.25 13.27
CA GLN A 111 8.31 2.19 13.11
C GLN A 111 8.93 0.81 13.38
N LEU A 112 10.11 0.54 12.86
CA LEU A 112 10.85 -0.70 13.12
C LEU A 112 11.13 -0.87 14.61
N ALA A 113 11.51 0.18 15.33
CA ALA A 113 11.77 0.13 16.76
C ALA A 113 10.55 -0.27 17.61
N LYS A 114 9.33 -0.06 17.12
CA LYS A 114 8.08 -0.46 17.79
C LYS A 114 7.81 -1.97 17.70
N ILE A 115 8.41 -2.65 16.73
CA ILE A 115 8.18 -4.09 16.51
C ILE A 115 8.99 -4.88 17.52
N LYS A 116 8.29 -5.58 18.41
CA LYS A 116 8.86 -6.41 19.47
C LYS A 116 8.49 -7.88 19.22
N ILE A 117 9.31 -8.57 18.46
CA ILE A 117 9.15 -10.00 18.16
C ILE A 117 10.47 -10.74 18.38
N PRO A 118 10.45 -12.04 18.67
CA PRO A 118 11.65 -12.87 18.73
C PRO A 118 12.38 -12.89 17.37
N ASN A 119 13.70 -12.99 17.41
CA ASN A 119 14.54 -13.14 16.21
C ASN A 119 14.20 -12.12 15.12
N LYS A 120 13.97 -10.85 15.50
CA LYS A 120 13.57 -9.78 14.61
C LYS A 120 14.56 -9.63 13.44
N ASP A 121 14.03 -9.82 12.24
CA ASP A 121 14.73 -9.60 10.97
C ASP A 121 14.45 -8.17 10.49
N GLU A 122 15.35 -7.24 10.83
CA GLU A 122 15.14 -5.81 10.53
C GLU A 122 15.17 -5.51 9.03
N GLU A 123 15.98 -6.21 8.26
CA GLU A 123 16.08 -6.00 6.80
C GLU A 123 14.79 -6.41 6.12
N PHE A 124 14.29 -7.60 6.39
CA PHE A 124 13.01 -8.07 5.89
C PHE A 124 11.85 -7.16 6.27
N LEU A 125 11.78 -6.75 7.53
CA LEU A 125 10.70 -5.88 8.01
C LEU A 125 10.77 -4.48 7.39
N ARG A 126 11.99 -3.97 7.17
CA ARG A 126 12.22 -2.71 6.49
C ARG A 126 11.74 -2.78 5.04
N GLU A 127 12.13 -3.82 4.31
CA GLU A 127 11.67 -4.05 2.93
C GLU A 127 10.14 -4.11 2.85
N ARG A 128 9.48 -4.86 3.75
CA ARG A 128 8.00 -4.93 3.78
C ARG A 128 7.36 -3.58 4.07
N LEU A 129 7.95 -2.79 4.96
CA LEU A 129 7.47 -1.45 5.27
C LEU A 129 7.64 -0.50 4.10
N LEU A 130 8.80 -0.51 3.44
CA LEU A 130 9.04 0.29 2.22
C LEU A 130 8.11 -0.12 1.08
N THR A 131 7.89 -1.43 0.87
CA THR A 131 6.96 -1.95 -0.15
C THR A 131 5.56 -1.36 0.02
N MET A 132 5.07 -1.22 1.25
CA MET A 132 3.76 -0.61 1.51
C MET A 132 3.71 0.85 1.03
N TYR A 133 4.81 1.61 1.18
CA TYR A 133 4.89 3.00 0.70
C TYR A 133 5.13 3.09 -0.81
N ALA A 134 5.89 2.17 -1.39
CA ALA A 134 6.22 2.17 -2.83
C ALA A 134 5.03 1.76 -3.72
N ASN A 135 4.20 0.81 -3.27
CA ASN A 135 3.14 0.24 -4.10
C ASN A 135 2.15 1.27 -4.70
N PRO A 136 1.69 2.33 -3.99
CA PRO A 136 0.85 3.33 -4.62
C PRO A 136 1.49 4.02 -5.82
N ALA A 137 2.80 4.34 -5.75
CA ALA A 137 3.53 4.95 -6.86
C ALA A 137 3.70 3.95 -8.02
N ARG A 138 4.11 2.72 -7.74
CA ARG A 138 4.24 1.65 -8.74
C ARG A 138 2.92 1.42 -9.49
N ASN A 139 1.81 1.33 -8.77
CA ASN A 139 0.50 1.09 -9.36
C ASN A 139 0.06 2.24 -10.26
N GLN A 140 0.27 3.49 -9.84
CA GLN A 140 -0.07 4.65 -10.63
C GLN A 140 0.80 4.73 -11.90
N GLU A 141 2.11 4.50 -11.80
CA GLU A 141 2.98 4.47 -12.98
C GLU A 141 2.61 3.35 -13.96
N GLN A 142 2.28 2.16 -13.45
CA GLN A 142 1.85 1.06 -14.31
C GLN A 142 0.58 1.39 -15.06
N LEU A 143 -0.37 2.07 -14.41
CA LEU A 143 -1.59 2.53 -15.07
C LEU A 143 -1.32 3.54 -16.19
N LEU A 144 -0.33 4.44 -16.01
CA LEU A 144 0.01 5.45 -17.00
C LEU A 144 0.80 4.89 -18.19
N LYS A 145 1.36 3.69 -18.07
CA LYS A 145 2.10 3.00 -19.15
C LYS A 145 1.21 2.14 -20.05
N ASN A 146 -0.03 1.86 -19.60
CA ASN A 146 -1.04 1.08 -20.34
C ASN A 146 -2.09 2.00 -20.98
#